data_1161c4136edc7340f9dff6870639d1c6
#
_entry.id   1161c4136edc7340f9dff6870639d1c6
#
_cell.length_a   1.000
_cell.length_b   1.000
_cell.length_c   1.000
_cell.angle_alpha   90.00
_cell.angle_beta   90.00
_cell.angle_gamma   90.00
#
_symmetry.space_group_name_H-M   'P 1'
#
loop_
_entity.id
_entity.type
_entity.pdbx_description
1 polymer ?
#
loop_
_entity_poly.entity_id
_entity_poly.type
_entity_poly.pdbx_seq_one_letter_code
_entity_poly.pdbx_strand_id
1 'polypeptide(L)'
;MRIAINTDIIIFTVSIPYRYIAREELTFMKILFYGTKNYDEEFFEKLLPSYPGITIKFTEANIHEETASLAKGYEAICAFVNADLSTPVIEELNAQGVKLILMRCAGYNNVDLETAHKFGMKVLRVPGYSPEAVAEHAMALALTANRHTHKAYIKCRENNFSLSGLMGLNFYQKTAGIIGTGKIGQAMAKICKGFGMRVIAYDLFPNKSLDYLEYVSLDELLATSDLISLHCPLTEETKHIINEETIAKMKDGVILVNTSRGGLIKTEDLISGIRDHKFFAVGL
;
A
#
# COMPACT_ATOMS: atom_id res chain seq x y z
N MET A 1 -12.72 -21.14 12.55
CA MET A 1 -12.64 -19.68 12.79
C MET A 1 -11.68 -19.44 13.95
N ARG A 2 -10.43 -19.05 13.68
CA ARG A 2 -9.48 -18.65 14.75
C ARG A 2 -9.40 -17.14 14.74
N ILE A 3 -9.87 -16.52 15.82
CA ILE A 3 -9.76 -15.09 16.09
C ILE A 3 -8.37 -14.89 16.69
N ALA A 4 -7.47 -14.25 15.96
CA ALA A 4 -6.24 -13.74 16.55
C ALA A 4 -6.56 -12.34 17.09
N ILE A 5 -6.73 -12.26 18.41
CA ILE A 5 -6.89 -11.00 19.12
C ILE A 5 -5.49 -10.48 19.37
N ASN A 6 -5.04 -9.53 18.54
CA ASN A 6 -4.02 -8.59 18.98
C ASN A 6 -4.79 -7.45 19.63
N THR A 7 -4.42 -7.02 20.83
CA THR A 7 -5.26 -6.26 21.75
C THR A 7 -5.80 -4.94 21.20
N ASP A 8 -5.27 -4.42 20.09
CA ASP A 8 -5.55 -3.09 19.58
C ASP A 8 -6.19 -3.04 18.18
N ILE A 9 -6.23 -4.16 17.43
CA ILE A 9 -6.81 -4.23 16.09
C ILE A 9 -7.64 -5.49 15.91
N ILE A 10 -8.94 -5.34 15.70
CA ILE A 10 -9.84 -6.45 15.38
C ILE A 10 -9.87 -6.62 13.85
N ILE A 11 -9.41 -7.78 13.37
CA ILE A 11 -9.44 -8.13 11.95
C ILE A 11 -10.76 -8.86 11.66
N PHE A 12 -11.63 -8.27 10.85
CA PHE A 12 -12.79 -8.97 10.31
C PHE A 12 -12.49 -9.52 8.92
N THR A 13 -12.50 -10.84 8.79
CA THR A 13 -12.69 -11.50 7.50
C THR A 13 -14.21 -11.64 7.28
N VAL A 14 -14.76 -10.91 6.32
CA VAL A 14 -16.17 -11.02 5.96
C VAL A 14 -16.39 -12.31 5.19
N SER A 15 -16.59 -13.38 5.93
CA SER A 15 -17.34 -14.56 5.47
C SER A 15 -18.14 -15.08 6.67
N ILE A 16 -19.15 -14.30 7.05
CA ILE A 16 -20.19 -14.76 7.97
C ILE A 16 -21.41 -15.09 7.07
N PRO A 17 -21.84 -16.36 7.01
CA PRO A 17 -23.15 -16.64 6.44
C PRO A 17 -24.20 -15.93 7.28
N TYR A 18 -25.05 -15.16 6.65
CA TYR A 18 -26.07 -14.23 7.15
C TYR A 18 -27.14 -14.86 8.10
N ARG A 19 -26.86 -15.99 8.76
CA ARG A 19 -27.86 -16.77 9.51
C ARG A 19 -27.76 -16.74 11.03
N TYR A 20 -26.81 -16.00 11.64
CA TYR A 20 -26.66 -15.98 13.08
C TYR A 20 -26.44 -14.58 13.66
N ILE A 21 -27.30 -13.63 13.35
CA ILE A 21 -27.55 -12.49 14.24
C ILE A 21 -29.00 -12.63 14.66
N ALA A 22 -29.18 -13.09 15.91
CA ALA A 22 -30.48 -13.06 16.57
C ALA A 22 -31.05 -11.63 16.48
N ARG A 23 -32.35 -11.52 16.24
CA ARG A 23 -33.15 -10.29 16.27
C ARG A 23 -33.11 -9.67 17.67
N GLU A 24 -32.00 -9.05 18.03
CA GLU A 24 -31.93 -8.18 19.20
C GLU A 24 -31.38 -6.83 18.69
N GLU A 25 -32.27 -5.83 18.69
CA GLU A 25 -32.07 -4.41 18.43
C GLU A 25 -31.20 -4.09 17.21
N LEU A 26 -31.83 -3.75 16.09
CA LEU A 26 -31.18 -3.11 14.95
C LEU A 26 -30.50 -1.83 15.46
N THR A 27 -29.24 -1.92 15.82
CA THR A 27 -28.43 -0.77 16.18
C THR A 27 -28.21 0.01 14.90
N PHE A 28 -28.89 1.14 14.74
CA PHE A 28 -28.66 2.06 13.61
C PHE A 28 -27.30 2.69 13.76
N MET A 29 -26.42 2.50 12.78
CA MET A 29 -25.10 3.10 12.74
C MET A 29 -25.03 4.11 11.59
N LYS A 30 -24.71 5.36 11.94
CA LYS A 30 -24.44 6.41 10.95
C LYS A 30 -22.95 6.54 10.74
N ILE A 31 -22.52 6.43 9.51
CA ILE A 31 -21.13 6.50 9.09
C ILE A 31 -20.91 7.74 8.24
N LEU A 32 -19.94 8.58 8.60
CA LEU A 32 -19.46 9.64 7.71
C LEU A 32 -18.26 9.09 6.91
N PHE A 33 -18.41 9.07 5.59
CA PHE A 33 -17.39 8.54 4.67
C PHE A 33 -16.60 9.72 4.09
N TYR A 34 -15.35 9.89 4.52
CA TYR A 34 -14.47 10.96 4.11
C TYR A 34 -13.68 10.63 2.85
N GLY A 35 -13.38 11.69 2.06
CA GLY A 35 -12.54 11.58 0.85
C GLY A 35 -13.14 10.67 -0.22
N THR A 36 -14.47 10.71 -0.35
CA THR A 36 -15.25 9.89 -1.28
C THR A 36 -14.85 10.16 -2.73
N LYS A 37 -14.86 9.11 -3.53
CA LYS A 37 -14.77 9.15 -4.99
C LYS A 37 -16.03 8.54 -5.59
N ASN A 38 -16.37 8.89 -6.83
CA ASN A 38 -17.59 8.42 -7.50
C ASN A 38 -17.74 6.89 -7.47
N TYR A 39 -16.63 6.16 -7.61
CA TYR A 39 -16.66 4.68 -7.53
C TYR A 39 -16.96 4.16 -6.12
N ASP A 40 -16.58 4.89 -5.05
CA ASP A 40 -16.92 4.50 -3.68
C ASP A 40 -18.45 4.52 -3.49
N GLU A 41 -19.10 5.63 -3.86
CA GLU A 41 -20.56 5.77 -3.76
C GLU A 41 -21.26 4.66 -4.53
N GLU A 42 -20.88 4.44 -5.79
CA GLU A 42 -21.50 3.43 -6.64
C GLU A 42 -21.47 2.03 -6.02
N PHE A 43 -20.33 1.63 -5.44
CA PHE A 43 -20.18 0.30 -4.84
C PHE A 43 -20.91 0.17 -3.50
N PHE A 44 -20.80 1.19 -2.64
CA PHE A 44 -21.45 1.14 -1.32
C PHE A 44 -22.97 1.23 -1.44
N GLU A 45 -23.52 2.10 -2.30
CA GLU A 45 -24.97 2.24 -2.51
C GLU A 45 -25.62 0.95 -3.00
N LYS A 46 -24.94 0.18 -3.85
CA LYS A 46 -25.41 -1.15 -4.28
C LYS A 46 -25.55 -2.15 -3.13
N LEU A 47 -24.73 -2.01 -2.09
CA LEU A 47 -24.68 -2.94 -0.95
C LEU A 47 -25.58 -2.50 0.20
N LEU A 48 -25.81 -1.20 0.40
CA LEU A 48 -26.57 -0.65 1.52
C LEU A 48 -27.96 -1.28 1.72
N PRO A 49 -28.75 -1.61 0.66
CA PRO A 49 -30.03 -2.27 0.85
C PRO A 49 -29.96 -3.61 1.59
N SER A 50 -28.80 -4.27 1.57
CA SER A 50 -28.56 -5.52 2.30
C SER A 50 -28.21 -5.31 3.78
N TYR A 51 -28.01 -4.05 4.20
CA TYR A 51 -27.58 -3.67 5.56
C TYR A 51 -28.48 -2.56 6.14
N PRO A 52 -29.77 -2.83 6.43
CA PRO A 52 -30.77 -1.81 6.79
C PRO A 52 -30.47 -1.04 8.09
N GLY A 53 -29.54 -1.52 8.91
CA GLY A 53 -29.07 -0.83 10.13
C GLY A 53 -27.91 0.16 9.89
N ILE A 54 -27.42 0.28 8.65
CA ILE A 54 -26.27 1.16 8.31
C ILE A 54 -26.74 2.30 7.41
N THR A 55 -26.35 3.51 7.76
CA THR A 55 -26.53 4.69 6.93
C THR A 55 -25.16 5.33 6.66
N ILE A 56 -24.84 5.61 5.41
CA ILE A 56 -23.60 6.26 5.02
C ILE A 56 -23.90 7.64 4.45
N LYS A 57 -23.22 8.65 4.96
CA LYS A 57 -23.13 9.98 4.33
C LYS A 57 -21.76 10.11 3.70
N PHE A 58 -21.73 10.36 2.42
CA PHE A 58 -20.52 10.57 1.65
C PHE A 58 -20.09 12.05 1.65
N THR A 59 -18.78 12.30 1.73
CA THR A 59 -18.20 13.64 1.56
C THR A 59 -16.85 13.55 0.83
N GLU A 60 -16.62 14.45 -0.12
CA GLU A 60 -15.34 14.58 -0.82
C GLU A 60 -14.22 15.14 0.08
N ALA A 61 -14.60 15.82 1.17
CA ALA A 61 -13.64 16.36 2.13
C ALA A 61 -12.77 15.23 2.71
N ASN A 62 -11.46 15.40 2.70
CA ASN A 62 -10.57 14.56 3.48
C ASN A 62 -10.69 14.91 4.97
N ILE A 63 -10.43 13.95 5.84
CA ILE A 63 -10.39 14.21 7.27
C ILE A 63 -9.03 14.81 7.66
N HIS A 64 -9.08 15.90 8.40
CA HIS A 64 -8.00 16.61 9.09
C HIS A 64 -8.61 17.48 10.20
N GLU A 65 -7.81 18.21 10.97
CA GLU A 65 -8.29 18.97 12.13
C GLU A 65 -9.52 19.84 11.83
N GLU A 66 -9.51 20.59 10.70
CA GLU A 66 -10.61 21.52 10.35
C GLU A 66 -11.90 20.78 9.94
N THR A 67 -11.81 19.56 9.44
CA THR A 67 -12.95 18.78 8.93
C THR A 67 -13.43 17.71 9.89
N ALA A 68 -12.70 17.41 10.96
CA ALA A 68 -13.07 16.40 11.96
C ALA A 68 -14.42 16.69 12.61
N SER A 69 -14.77 17.96 12.81
CA SER A 69 -16.05 18.41 13.37
C SER A 69 -17.28 18.04 12.52
N LEU A 70 -17.10 17.74 11.22
CA LEU A 70 -18.18 17.24 10.35
C LEU A 70 -18.73 15.89 10.82
N ALA A 71 -17.96 15.14 11.63
CA ALA A 71 -18.37 13.85 12.19
C ALA A 71 -19.43 13.97 13.30
N LYS A 72 -19.89 15.19 13.63
CA LYS A 72 -20.94 15.40 14.64
C LYS A 72 -22.22 14.65 14.28
N GLY A 73 -22.66 13.77 15.19
CA GLY A 73 -23.89 12.98 15.01
C GLY A 73 -23.70 11.69 14.21
N TYR A 74 -22.44 11.28 14.00
CA TYR A 74 -22.07 9.98 13.42
C TYR A 74 -21.36 9.14 14.48
N GLU A 75 -21.71 7.85 14.56
CA GLU A 75 -21.08 6.88 15.47
C GLU A 75 -19.76 6.35 14.90
N ALA A 76 -19.60 6.39 13.59
CA ALA A 76 -18.43 5.90 12.89
C ALA A 76 -17.97 6.85 11.77
N ILE A 77 -16.68 6.79 11.47
CA ILE A 77 -16.13 7.39 10.26
C ILE A 77 -15.51 6.31 9.37
N CYS A 78 -15.53 6.52 8.05
CA CYS A 78 -14.75 5.74 7.09
C CYS A 78 -13.69 6.65 6.45
N ALA A 79 -12.42 6.22 6.51
CA ALA A 79 -11.28 6.98 6.04
C ALA A 79 -10.34 6.15 5.17
N PHE A 80 -9.42 6.81 4.46
CA PHE A 80 -8.46 6.16 3.57
C PHE A 80 -7.01 6.39 4.04
N VAL A 81 -6.05 5.81 3.31
CA VAL A 81 -4.62 5.79 3.65
C VAL A 81 -3.98 7.18 3.78
N ASN A 82 -4.54 8.19 3.13
CA ASN A 82 -4.07 9.59 3.16
C ASN A 82 -4.88 10.49 4.12
N ALA A 83 -5.74 9.90 4.94
CA ALA A 83 -6.44 10.63 5.99
C ALA A 83 -5.46 11.06 7.10
N ASP A 84 -5.66 12.22 7.67
CA ASP A 84 -5.00 12.60 8.92
C ASP A 84 -5.83 12.07 10.09
N LEU A 85 -5.30 11.12 10.81
CA LEU A 85 -5.87 10.55 12.04
C LEU A 85 -4.85 10.64 13.18
N SER A 86 -4.18 11.80 13.25
CA SER A 86 -3.28 12.19 14.34
C SER A 86 -4.03 12.45 15.65
N THR A 87 -3.29 12.62 16.73
CA THR A 87 -3.82 12.90 18.08
C THR A 87 -4.93 13.96 18.09
N PRO A 88 -4.73 15.21 17.55
CA PRO A 88 -5.77 16.25 17.64
C PRO A 88 -7.03 15.87 16.86
N VAL A 89 -6.91 15.18 15.73
CA VAL A 89 -8.07 14.72 14.94
C VAL A 89 -8.86 13.66 15.70
N ILE A 90 -8.19 12.71 16.34
CA ILE A 90 -8.84 11.66 17.13
C ILE A 90 -9.51 12.25 18.38
N GLU A 91 -8.89 13.23 19.03
CA GLU A 91 -9.48 13.97 20.15
C GLU A 91 -10.78 14.67 19.74
N GLU A 92 -10.77 15.36 18.61
CA GLU A 92 -11.97 16.01 18.05
C GLU A 92 -13.04 14.97 17.69
N LEU A 93 -12.68 13.88 17.01
CA LEU A 93 -13.62 12.79 16.69
C LEU A 93 -14.28 12.22 17.95
N ASN A 94 -13.51 12.04 19.03
CA ASN A 94 -14.05 11.61 20.29
C ASN A 94 -15.00 12.65 20.90
N ALA A 95 -14.68 13.93 20.84
CA ALA A 95 -15.54 15.02 21.30
C ALA A 95 -16.87 15.09 20.51
N GLN A 96 -16.86 14.69 19.23
CA GLN A 96 -18.07 14.57 18.40
C GLN A 96 -18.87 13.28 18.65
N GLY A 97 -18.35 12.36 19.47
CA GLY A 97 -19.06 11.13 19.85
C GLY A 97 -18.75 9.92 18.96
N VAL A 98 -17.79 10.02 18.05
CA VAL A 98 -17.35 8.89 17.22
C VAL A 98 -16.74 7.79 18.08
N LYS A 99 -17.11 6.54 17.81
CA LYS A 99 -16.65 5.35 18.56
C LYS A 99 -15.90 4.35 17.66
N LEU A 100 -15.99 4.52 16.35
CA LEU A 100 -15.45 3.56 15.38
C LEU A 100 -14.78 4.27 14.19
N ILE A 101 -13.55 3.90 13.92
CA ILE A 101 -12.79 4.32 12.75
C ILE A 101 -12.67 3.13 11.79
N LEU A 102 -13.20 3.26 10.59
CA LEU A 102 -13.16 2.25 9.54
C LEU A 102 -12.15 2.68 8.47
N MET A 103 -11.02 1.95 8.39
CA MET A 103 -10.03 2.17 7.35
C MET A 103 -10.38 1.30 6.14
N ARG A 104 -10.77 1.94 5.00
CA ARG A 104 -11.03 1.22 3.74
C ARG A 104 -9.74 0.84 2.99
N CYS A 105 -8.69 0.51 3.73
CA CYS A 105 -7.38 0.10 3.23
C CYS A 105 -6.70 -0.86 4.22
N ALA A 106 -5.61 -1.48 3.80
CA ALA A 106 -4.84 -2.38 4.65
C ALA A 106 -3.86 -1.62 5.57
N GLY A 107 -3.27 -0.51 5.09
CA GLY A 107 -2.36 0.33 5.86
C GLY A 107 -3.10 1.19 6.89
N TYR A 108 -2.45 1.46 8.02
CA TYR A 108 -3.00 2.26 9.13
C TYR A 108 -1.92 3.11 9.82
N ASN A 109 -0.80 3.35 9.17
CA ASN A 109 0.31 4.14 9.71
C ASN A 109 -0.06 5.61 9.99
N ASN A 110 -1.16 6.07 9.41
CA ASN A 110 -1.73 7.41 9.57
C ASN A 110 -2.72 7.50 10.73
N VAL A 111 -2.88 6.44 11.54
CA VAL A 111 -3.79 6.42 12.70
C VAL A 111 -2.97 6.38 13.99
N ASP A 112 -3.18 7.35 14.89
CA ASP A 112 -2.67 7.28 16.26
C ASP A 112 -3.51 6.28 17.08
N LEU A 113 -3.05 5.03 17.05
CA LEU A 113 -3.73 3.94 17.75
C LEU A 113 -3.71 4.10 19.26
N GLU A 114 -2.68 4.72 19.83
CA GLU A 114 -2.56 4.93 21.28
C GLU A 114 -3.66 5.89 21.76
N THR A 115 -3.81 7.01 21.08
CA THR A 115 -4.87 7.98 21.38
C THR A 115 -6.25 7.40 21.12
N ALA A 116 -6.46 6.66 20.03
CA ALA A 116 -7.74 5.99 19.76
C ALA A 116 -8.11 5.00 20.90
N HIS A 117 -7.16 4.19 21.34
CA HIS A 117 -7.34 3.26 22.45
C HIS A 117 -7.65 3.96 23.77
N LYS A 118 -6.94 5.06 24.08
CA LYS A 118 -7.18 5.88 25.29
C LYS A 118 -8.63 6.35 25.38
N PHE A 119 -9.27 6.68 24.25
CA PHE A 119 -10.67 7.07 24.19
C PHE A 119 -11.66 5.91 23.99
N GLY A 120 -11.17 4.66 23.99
CA GLY A 120 -11.98 3.46 23.78
C GLY A 120 -12.56 3.36 22.37
N MET A 121 -12.00 4.07 21.41
CA MET A 121 -12.39 3.99 20.01
C MET A 121 -11.86 2.70 19.38
N LYS A 122 -12.68 2.06 18.55
CA LYS A 122 -12.27 0.88 17.80
C LYS A 122 -11.77 1.30 16.42
N VAL A 123 -10.63 0.74 16.01
CA VAL A 123 -10.08 0.94 14.66
C VAL A 123 -10.15 -0.37 13.89
N LEU A 124 -10.88 -0.39 12.80
CA LEU A 124 -11.00 -1.55 11.91
C LEU A 124 -10.37 -1.23 10.56
N ARG A 125 -9.79 -2.23 9.91
CA ARG A 125 -9.18 -2.09 8.60
C ARG A 125 -9.49 -3.28 7.70
N VAL A 126 -9.26 -3.13 6.39
CA VAL A 126 -9.31 -4.26 5.45
C VAL A 126 -7.99 -5.02 5.54
N PRO A 127 -7.96 -6.25 6.07
CA PRO A 127 -6.74 -7.04 6.09
C PRO A 127 -6.45 -7.52 4.65
N GLY A 128 -5.27 -7.35 4.14
CA GLY A 128 -4.78 -7.85 2.85
C GLY A 128 -5.85 -8.33 1.86
N TYR A 129 -6.27 -7.46 0.95
CA TYR A 129 -7.36 -7.74 0.01
C TYR A 129 -6.88 -8.41 -1.29
N SER A 130 -5.70 -8.06 -1.79
CA SER A 130 -5.09 -8.66 -2.98
C SER A 130 -3.58 -8.36 -3.05
N PRO A 131 -2.75 -9.18 -2.41
CA PRO A 131 -1.30 -9.05 -2.53
C PRO A 131 -0.83 -9.18 -3.98
N GLU A 132 -1.51 -10.02 -4.75
CA GLU A 132 -1.24 -10.26 -6.17
C GLU A 132 -1.43 -8.99 -7.00
N ALA A 133 -2.53 -8.25 -6.81
CA ALA A 133 -2.79 -7.01 -7.55
C ALA A 133 -1.71 -5.95 -7.32
N VAL A 134 -1.20 -5.82 -6.08
CA VAL A 134 -0.11 -4.89 -5.78
C VAL A 134 1.20 -5.33 -6.45
N ALA A 135 1.50 -6.63 -6.44
CA ALA A 135 2.69 -7.17 -7.09
C ALA A 135 2.61 -7.06 -8.62
N GLU A 136 1.45 -7.31 -9.21
CA GLU A 136 1.18 -7.12 -10.64
C GLU A 136 1.35 -5.65 -11.03
N HIS A 137 0.86 -4.71 -10.22
CA HIS A 137 1.05 -3.29 -10.45
C HIS A 137 2.53 -2.89 -10.35
N ALA A 138 3.28 -3.41 -9.38
CA ALA A 138 4.72 -3.18 -9.28
C ALA A 138 5.46 -3.68 -10.52
N MET A 139 5.12 -4.88 -11.03
CA MET A 139 5.68 -5.40 -12.27
C MET A 139 5.24 -4.58 -13.49
N ALA A 140 3.99 -4.12 -13.54
CA ALA A 140 3.52 -3.24 -14.63
C ALA A 140 4.31 -1.92 -14.68
N LEU A 141 4.61 -1.32 -13.52
CA LEU A 141 5.49 -0.14 -13.45
C LEU A 141 6.91 -0.48 -13.92
N ALA A 142 7.49 -1.60 -13.46
CA ALA A 142 8.81 -2.05 -13.89
C ALA A 142 8.89 -2.22 -15.41
N LEU A 143 7.90 -2.88 -16.01
CA LEU A 143 7.83 -3.10 -17.46
C LEU A 143 7.60 -1.80 -18.23
N THR A 144 6.71 -0.93 -17.74
CA THR A 144 6.44 0.38 -18.37
C THR A 144 7.67 1.26 -18.35
N ALA A 145 8.37 1.33 -17.22
CA ALA A 145 9.59 2.08 -17.05
C ALA A 145 10.74 1.51 -17.92
N ASN A 146 10.90 0.17 -17.93
CA ASN A 146 11.92 -0.52 -18.72
C ASN A 146 11.69 -0.42 -20.24
N ARG A 147 10.47 -0.66 -20.69
CA ARG A 147 10.14 -0.75 -22.14
C ARG A 147 9.62 0.56 -22.71
N HIS A 148 9.55 1.61 -21.90
CA HIS A 148 9.07 2.95 -22.28
C HIS A 148 7.71 2.94 -23.00
N THR A 149 6.80 2.05 -22.60
CA THR A 149 5.50 1.83 -23.27
C THR A 149 4.65 3.09 -23.30
N HIS A 150 4.69 3.92 -22.26
CA HIS A 150 4.04 5.23 -22.18
C HIS A 150 4.59 6.21 -23.24
N LYS A 151 5.91 6.24 -23.43
CA LYS A 151 6.55 7.09 -24.48
C LYS A 151 6.23 6.56 -25.88
N ALA A 152 6.28 5.24 -26.07
CA ALA A 152 5.93 4.62 -27.34
C ALA A 152 4.47 4.91 -27.73
N TYR A 153 3.53 4.84 -26.77
CA TYR A 153 2.14 5.20 -26.99
C TYR A 153 1.98 6.66 -27.48
N ILE A 154 2.64 7.62 -26.81
CA ILE A 154 2.60 9.04 -27.20
C ILE A 154 3.16 9.22 -28.61
N LYS A 155 4.35 8.64 -28.90
CA LYS A 155 4.96 8.70 -30.23
C LYS A 155 4.03 8.17 -31.32
N CYS A 156 3.38 7.04 -31.10
CA CYS A 156 2.41 6.49 -32.05
C CYS A 156 1.21 7.42 -32.26
N ARG A 157 0.71 8.07 -31.21
CA ARG A 157 -0.38 9.06 -31.29
C ARG A 157 0.01 10.28 -32.12
N GLU A 158 1.29 10.62 -32.16
CA GLU A 158 1.88 11.71 -32.93
C GLU A 158 2.35 11.27 -34.33
N ASN A 159 1.97 10.06 -34.79
CA ASN A 159 2.45 9.44 -36.05
C ASN A 159 3.98 9.34 -36.14
N ASN A 160 4.69 9.26 -35.04
CA ASN A 160 6.12 9.08 -34.93
C ASN A 160 6.45 7.61 -34.63
N PHE A 161 6.92 6.87 -35.65
CA PHE A 161 7.26 5.45 -35.52
C PHE A 161 8.76 5.19 -35.28
N SER A 162 9.55 6.22 -34.99
CA SER A 162 10.98 6.07 -34.68
C SER A 162 11.17 5.29 -33.39
N LEU A 163 12.08 4.31 -33.39
CA LEU A 163 12.45 3.51 -32.20
C LEU A 163 13.47 4.22 -31.30
N SER A 164 13.96 5.39 -31.68
CA SER A 164 14.91 6.16 -30.87
C SER A 164 14.35 6.47 -29.49
N GLY A 165 15.12 6.17 -28.44
CA GLY A 165 14.75 6.38 -27.03
C GLY A 165 13.74 5.36 -26.47
N LEU A 166 13.50 4.23 -27.16
CA LEU A 166 12.61 3.16 -26.69
C LEU A 166 13.37 1.87 -26.35
N MET A 167 14.70 1.91 -26.31
CA MET A 167 15.50 0.74 -25.96
C MET A 167 15.32 0.37 -24.50
N GLY A 168 15.02 -0.90 -24.22
CA GLY A 168 14.88 -1.47 -22.91
C GLY A 168 15.82 -2.65 -22.66
N LEU A 169 15.75 -3.21 -21.47
CA LEU A 169 16.52 -4.37 -21.03
C LEU A 169 15.66 -5.63 -21.03
N ASN A 170 16.25 -6.80 -21.23
CA ASN A 170 15.59 -8.07 -20.96
C ASN A 170 15.69 -8.39 -19.48
N PHE A 171 14.59 -8.86 -18.88
CA PHE A 171 14.61 -9.36 -17.50
C PHE A 171 15.10 -10.82 -17.38
N TYR A 172 15.00 -11.58 -18.45
CA TYR A 172 15.47 -12.96 -18.49
C TYR A 172 16.96 -13.05 -18.10
N GLN A 173 17.26 -13.96 -17.15
CA GLN A 173 18.59 -14.18 -16.56
C GLN A 173 19.17 -12.99 -15.76
N LYS A 174 18.38 -11.95 -15.49
CA LYS A 174 18.74 -10.86 -14.61
C LYS A 174 18.38 -11.19 -13.15
N THR A 175 18.89 -10.41 -12.21
CA THR A 175 18.61 -10.56 -10.78
C THR A 175 17.54 -9.59 -10.32
N ALA A 176 16.48 -10.12 -9.68
CA ALA A 176 15.47 -9.34 -8.97
C ALA A 176 15.74 -9.38 -7.47
N GLY A 177 15.92 -8.21 -6.85
CA GLY A 177 16.03 -8.02 -5.41
C GLY A 177 14.70 -7.60 -4.81
N ILE A 178 14.18 -8.39 -3.89
CA ILE A 178 12.90 -8.13 -3.21
C ILE A 178 13.20 -7.69 -1.77
N ILE A 179 12.84 -6.46 -1.43
CA ILE A 179 12.97 -5.93 -0.07
C ILE A 179 11.62 -6.04 0.64
N GLY A 180 11.51 -6.97 1.59
CA GLY A 180 10.28 -7.37 2.26
C GLY A 180 9.60 -8.56 1.59
N THR A 181 9.51 -9.69 2.31
CA THR A 181 8.97 -10.98 1.82
C THR A 181 7.63 -11.34 2.47
N GLY A 182 6.84 -10.31 2.79
CA GLY A 182 5.43 -10.47 3.12
C GLY A 182 4.63 -11.02 1.93
N LYS A 183 3.31 -11.10 2.05
CA LYS A 183 2.46 -11.67 0.98
C LYS A 183 2.69 -11.01 -0.38
N ILE A 184 2.85 -9.68 -0.43
CA ILE A 184 3.08 -8.92 -1.68
C ILE A 184 4.47 -9.24 -2.26
N GLY A 185 5.52 -9.18 -1.43
CA GLY A 185 6.88 -9.48 -1.88
C GLY A 185 7.02 -10.92 -2.39
N GLN A 186 6.33 -11.88 -1.77
CA GLN A 186 6.28 -13.25 -2.25
C GLN A 186 5.58 -13.37 -3.62
N ALA A 187 4.48 -12.63 -3.83
CA ALA A 187 3.80 -12.58 -5.12
C ALA A 187 4.71 -11.98 -6.20
N MET A 188 5.38 -10.86 -5.90
CA MET A 188 6.35 -10.24 -6.81
C MET A 188 7.53 -11.16 -7.13
N ALA A 189 8.06 -11.87 -6.14
CA ALA A 189 9.13 -12.85 -6.34
C ALA A 189 8.72 -13.95 -7.33
N LYS A 190 7.49 -14.47 -7.21
CA LYS A 190 6.94 -15.46 -8.16
C LYS A 190 6.80 -14.91 -9.57
N ILE A 191 6.33 -13.67 -9.71
CA ILE A 191 6.25 -12.98 -11.01
C ILE A 191 7.64 -12.85 -11.62
N CYS A 192 8.64 -12.36 -10.86
CA CYS A 192 10.02 -12.24 -11.33
C CYS A 192 10.60 -13.59 -11.76
N LYS A 193 10.33 -14.66 -11.00
CA LYS A 193 10.72 -16.02 -11.38
C LYS A 193 10.08 -16.46 -12.70
N GLY A 194 8.81 -16.11 -12.94
CA GLY A 194 8.12 -16.35 -14.22
C GLY A 194 8.76 -15.64 -15.41
N PHE A 195 9.45 -14.53 -15.18
CA PHE A 195 10.28 -13.84 -16.18
C PHE A 195 11.67 -14.50 -16.39
N GLY A 196 11.97 -15.60 -15.69
CA GLY A 196 13.27 -16.27 -15.76
C GLY A 196 14.38 -15.50 -15.03
N MET A 197 14.04 -14.67 -14.05
CA MET A 197 15.00 -13.94 -13.22
C MET A 197 15.53 -14.84 -12.07
N ARG A 198 16.78 -14.61 -11.65
CA ARG A 198 17.24 -15.03 -10.31
C ARG A 198 16.58 -14.11 -9.29
N VAL A 199 15.97 -14.69 -8.26
CA VAL A 199 15.28 -13.91 -7.21
C VAL A 199 16.05 -14.03 -5.91
N ILE A 200 16.54 -12.89 -5.42
CA ILE A 200 17.13 -12.72 -4.09
C ILE A 200 16.25 -11.80 -3.25
N ALA A 201 16.31 -11.95 -1.94
CA ALA A 201 15.46 -11.21 -1.03
C ALA A 201 16.18 -10.79 0.25
N TYR A 202 15.73 -9.65 0.80
CA TYR A 202 16.07 -9.20 2.12
C TYR A 202 14.80 -8.98 2.95
N ASP A 203 14.80 -9.50 4.16
CA ASP A 203 13.74 -9.27 5.15
C ASP A 203 14.33 -9.30 6.55
N LEU A 204 13.79 -8.48 7.47
CA LEU A 204 14.18 -8.53 8.88
C LEU A 204 13.80 -9.85 9.55
N PHE A 205 12.75 -10.51 9.03
CA PHE A 205 12.23 -11.79 9.53
C PHE A 205 12.13 -12.82 8.39
N PRO A 206 13.26 -13.37 7.90
CA PRO A 206 13.29 -14.25 6.75
C PRO A 206 12.45 -15.52 6.97
N ASN A 207 11.57 -15.84 6.02
CA ASN A 207 10.85 -17.11 6.01
C ASN A 207 11.65 -18.19 5.26
N LYS A 208 12.42 -18.98 5.99
CA LYS A 208 13.31 -20.02 5.44
C LYS A 208 12.57 -21.18 4.74
N SER A 209 11.23 -21.24 4.81
CA SER A 209 10.45 -22.25 4.08
C SER A 209 10.21 -21.91 2.61
N LEU A 210 10.61 -20.71 2.17
CA LEU A 210 10.47 -20.29 0.78
C LEU A 210 11.67 -20.75 -0.04
N ASP A 211 11.47 -21.74 -0.89
CA ASP A 211 12.50 -22.41 -1.70
C ASP A 211 12.72 -21.78 -3.09
N TYR A 212 11.88 -20.82 -3.47
CA TYR A 212 11.93 -20.17 -4.78
C TYR A 212 12.66 -18.82 -4.80
N LEU A 213 13.21 -18.39 -3.67
CA LEU A 213 14.04 -17.19 -3.52
C LEU A 213 15.21 -17.48 -2.56
N GLU A 214 16.27 -16.70 -2.66
CA GLU A 214 17.46 -16.79 -1.83
C GLU A 214 17.54 -15.55 -0.93
N TYR A 215 17.63 -15.75 0.39
CA TYR A 215 17.84 -14.63 1.32
C TYR A 215 19.31 -14.25 1.38
N VAL A 216 19.57 -12.96 1.22
CA VAL A 216 20.91 -12.35 1.25
C VAL A 216 20.92 -11.14 2.17
N SER A 217 22.10 -10.56 2.44
CA SER A 217 22.21 -9.26 3.12
C SER A 217 21.64 -8.14 2.25
N LEU A 218 21.24 -7.02 2.87
CA LEU A 218 20.79 -5.85 2.13
C LEU A 218 21.87 -5.36 1.14
N ASP A 219 23.11 -5.27 1.59
CA ASP A 219 24.23 -4.81 0.77
C ASP A 219 24.45 -5.72 -0.45
N GLU A 220 24.38 -7.04 -0.28
CA GLU A 220 24.49 -7.97 -1.38
C GLU A 220 23.30 -7.84 -2.36
N LEU A 221 22.09 -7.67 -1.85
CA LEU A 221 20.91 -7.42 -2.68
C LEU A 221 21.10 -6.17 -3.53
N LEU A 222 21.50 -5.05 -2.90
CA LEU A 222 21.72 -3.79 -3.59
C LEU A 222 22.80 -3.92 -4.67
N ALA A 223 23.92 -4.55 -4.35
CA ALA A 223 25.07 -4.67 -5.26
C ALA A 223 24.84 -5.62 -6.45
N THR A 224 23.90 -6.57 -6.34
CA THR A 224 23.73 -7.61 -7.37
C THR A 224 22.46 -7.51 -8.17
N SER A 225 21.46 -6.74 -7.73
CA SER A 225 20.16 -6.65 -8.38
C SER A 225 20.16 -5.76 -9.62
N ASP A 226 19.46 -6.20 -10.65
CA ASP A 226 19.12 -5.41 -11.87
C ASP A 226 17.73 -4.76 -11.75
N LEU A 227 16.84 -5.36 -10.95
CA LEU A 227 15.53 -4.83 -10.53
C LEU A 227 15.45 -4.91 -9.00
N ILE A 228 15.13 -3.81 -8.35
CA ILE A 228 14.84 -3.77 -6.90
C ILE A 228 13.38 -3.36 -6.71
N SER A 229 12.63 -4.14 -5.92
CA SER A 229 11.22 -3.86 -5.62
C SER A 229 10.98 -3.86 -4.12
N LEU A 230 10.37 -2.76 -3.61
CA LEU A 230 10.12 -2.54 -2.19
C LEU A 230 8.72 -3.02 -1.80
N HIS A 231 8.66 -3.92 -0.82
CA HIS A 231 7.42 -4.51 -0.29
C HIS A 231 7.42 -4.62 1.24
N CYS A 232 8.34 -3.91 1.91
CA CYS A 232 8.38 -3.83 3.37
C CYS A 232 7.43 -2.73 3.89
N PRO A 233 6.97 -2.84 5.16
CA PRO A 233 6.25 -1.75 5.83
C PRO A 233 7.18 -0.56 6.10
N LEU A 234 6.60 0.61 6.32
CA LEU A 234 7.33 1.77 6.82
C LEU A 234 7.36 1.68 8.36
N THR A 235 8.57 1.51 8.90
CA THR A 235 8.88 1.54 10.34
C THR A 235 10.09 2.43 10.55
N GLU A 236 10.51 2.65 11.79
CA GLU A 236 11.73 3.42 12.07
C GLU A 236 12.98 2.77 11.42
N GLU A 237 13.02 1.41 11.37
CA GLU A 237 14.16 0.68 10.79
C GLU A 237 14.15 0.69 9.26
N THR A 238 12.99 0.84 8.63
CA THR A 238 12.86 0.82 7.17
C THR A 238 12.69 2.21 6.57
N LYS A 239 12.47 3.24 7.41
CA LYS A 239 12.42 4.63 6.96
C LYS A 239 13.71 5.00 6.25
N HIS A 240 13.57 5.49 5.02
CA HIS A 240 14.72 5.85 4.18
C HIS A 240 15.74 4.69 3.98
N ILE A 241 15.26 3.45 3.93
CA ILE A 241 16.11 2.29 3.60
C ILE A 241 16.78 2.47 2.23
N ILE A 242 16.17 3.28 1.36
CA ILE A 242 16.77 3.77 0.11
C ILE A 242 17.17 5.23 0.33
N ASN A 243 18.46 5.48 0.41
CA ASN A 243 19.11 6.77 0.64
C ASN A 243 20.41 6.84 -0.17
N GLU A 244 21.17 7.94 -0.06
CA GLU A 244 22.42 8.16 -0.80
C GLU A 244 23.40 6.99 -0.65
N GLU A 245 23.63 6.50 0.60
CA GLU A 245 24.56 5.41 0.86
C GLU A 245 24.12 4.11 0.17
N THR A 246 22.85 3.76 0.30
CA THR A 246 22.30 2.53 -0.29
C THR A 246 22.18 2.63 -1.81
N ILE A 247 21.86 3.80 -2.37
CA ILE A 247 21.88 4.06 -3.81
C ILE A 247 23.30 3.90 -4.37
N ALA A 248 24.32 4.39 -3.66
CA ALA A 248 25.71 4.24 -4.10
C ALA A 248 26.12 2.77 -4.26
N LYS A 249 25.59 1.85 -3.41
CA LYS A 249 25.86 0.40 -3.45
C LYS A 249 25.16 -0.32 -4.59
N MET A 250 24.12 0.28 -5.20
CA MET A 250 23.37 -0.34 -6.29
C MET A 250 24.20 -0.42 -7.57
N LYS A 251 23.80 -1.32 -8.48
CA LYS A 251 24.33 -1.33 -9.83
C LYS A 251 23.97 -0.04 -10.59
N ASP A 252 24.88 0.42 -11.44
CA ASP A 252 24.53 1.42 -12.44
C ASP A 252 23.52 0.85 -13.42
N GLY A 253 22.47 1.62 -13.73
CA GLY A 253 21.39 1.19 -14.57
C GLY A 253 20.38 0.23 -13.91
N VAL A 254 20.31 0.19 -12.57
CA VAL A 254 19.28 -0.56 -11.84
C VAL A 254 17.90 0.02 -12.10
N ILE A 255 16.88 -0.85 -12.08
CA ILE A 255 15.46 -0.43 -12.06
C ILE A 255 14.98 -0.51 -10.61
N LEU A 256 14.43 0.58 -10.09
CA LEU A 256 13.86 0.65 -8.74
C LEU A 256 12.33 0.81 -8.81
N VAL A 257 11.60 -0.02 -8.05
CA VAL A 257 10.13 0.08 -7.94
C VAL A 257 9.71 0.15 -6.49
N ASN A 258 8.81 1.10 -6.20
CA ASN A 258 8.19 1.23 -4.88
C ASN A 258 6.68 1.41 -5.00
N THR A 259 5.93 0.38 -4.67
CA THR A 259 4.46 0.41 -4.52
C THR A 259 4.02 0.28 -3.07
N SER A 260 4.94 0.49 -2.12
CA SER A 260 4.68 0.38 -0.68
C SER A 260 4.39 1.74 -0.04
N ARG A 261 5.43 2.43 0.44
CA ARG A 261 5.32 3.73 1.11
C ARG A 261 6.41 4.66 0.62
N GLY A 262 6.05 5.94 0.37
CA GLY A 262 7.02 6.96 -0.06
C GLY A 262 8.18 7.14 0.91
N GLY A 263 7.90 7.09 2.23
CA GLY A 263 8.93 7.24 3.27
C GLY A 263 10.00 6.14 3.34
N LEU A 264 9.91 5.07 2.55
CA LEU A 264 10.99 4.09 2.39
C LEU A 264 12.16 4.66 1.58
N ILE A 265 11.92 5.70 0.79
CA ILE A 265 12.91 6.34 -0.07
C ILE A 265 13.12 7.77 0.41
N LYS A 266 14.36 8.17 0.63
CA LYS A 266 14.69 9.58 0.81
C LYS A 266 14.64 10.28 -0.53
N THR A 267 13.66 11.14 -0.71
CA THR A 267 13.29 11.72 -2.01
C THR A 267 14.43 12.52 -2.65
N GLU A 268 15.15 13.31 -1.85
CA GLU A 268 16.26 14.15 -2.31
C GLU A 268 17.38 13.29 -2.89
N ASP A 269 17.71 12.18 -2.21
CA ASP A 269 18.79 11.26 -2.61
C ASP A 269 18.40 10.50 -3.89
N LEU A 270 17.12 10.13 -4.02
CA LEU A 270 16.58 9.53 -5.25
C LEU A 270 16.69 10.50 -6.44
N ILE A 271 16.31 11.77 -6.24
CA ILE A 271 16.42 12.81 -7.28
C ILE A 271 17.87 12.99 -7.70
N SER A 272 18.82 13.02 -6.75
CA SER A 272 20.25 13.08 -7.06
C SER A 272 20.68 11.87 -7.89
N GLY A 273 20.35 10.66 -7.45
CA GLY A 273 20.71 9.43 -8.17
C GLY A 273 20.14 9.37 -9.60
N ILE A 274 18.93 9.93 -9.81
CA ILE A 274 18.34 10.02 -11.15
C ILE A 274 19.13 11.00 -12.02
N ARG A 275 19.51 12.16 -11.49
CA ARG A 275 20.34 13.17 -12.19
C ARG A 275 21.72 12.64 -12.54
N ASP A 276 22.28 11.82 -11.68
CA ASP A 276 23.59 11.19 -11.85
C ASP A 276 23.55 9.92 -12.72
N HIS A 277 22.40 9.65 -13.34
CA HIS A 277 22.18 8.48 -14.21
C HIS A 277 22.43 7.13 -13.54
N LYS A 278 22.29 7.05 -12.20
CA LYS A 278 22.44 5.80 -11.45
C LYS A 278 21.38 4.75 -11.81
N PHE A 279 20.17 5.21 -12.09
CA PHE A 279 19.03 4.37 -12.41
C PHE A 279 18.79 4.30 -13.91
N PHE A 280 18.49 3.10 -14.44
CA PHE A 280 17.91 2.96 -15.78
C PHE A 280 16.48 3.53 -15.78
N ALA A 281 15.70 3.19 -14.75
CA ALA A 281 14.34 3.67 -14.59
C ALA A 281 13.89 3.55 -13.11
N VAL A 282 12.89 4.36 -12.76
CA VAL A 282 12.24 4.34 -11.43
C VAL A 282 10.73 4.30 -11.62
N GLY A 283 10.03 3.41 -10.89
CA GLY A 283 8.58 3.29 -10.82
C GLY A 283 8.07 3.53 -9.39
N LEU A 284 7.20 4.54 -9.19
CA LEU A 284 6.68 4.93 -7.87
C LEU A 284 5.15 4.97 -7.90
#